data_79e592a5e2f7f06016a80681826e0128
#
_entry.id   79e592a5e2f7f06016a80681826e0128
#
_cell.length_a   1.000
_cell.length_b   1.000
_cell.length_c   1.000
_cell.angle_alpha   90.00
_cell.angle_beta   90.00
_cell.angle_gamma   90.00
#
_symmetry.space_group_name_H-M   'P 1'
#
loop_
_entity.id
_entity.type
_entity.pdbx_description
1 polymer ?
#
loop_
_entity_poly.entity_id
_entity_poly.type
_entity_poly.pdbx_seq_one_letter_code
_entity_poly.pdbx_strand_id
1 'polypeptide(L)'
;SPIHILIGELDNWTPAEPWVNFVKKISKNSNVKLTIYPNSHHSFDSQEPVEFNEKGYSFKNCLFKLNNDGDVLMNYLNLPMSSPIMQKIGFLFCVNRGVNLGGNPDSREKAFLFSRSFMLETIKK
;
A
#
# COMPACT_ATOMS: atom_id res chain seq x y z
N SER A 1 -10.61 -1.30 17.24
CA SER A 1 -11.23 -0.41 16.23
C SER A 1 -11.18 -1.07 14.86
N PRO A 2 -12.19 -0.88 14.01
CA PRO A 2 -12.16 -1.38 12.65
C PRO A 2 -11.15 -0.57 11.81
N ILE A 3 -10.48 -1.27 10.89
CA ILE A 3 -9.56 -0.67 9.91
C ILE A 3 -10.03 -1.12 8.52
N HIS A 4 -10.10 -0.19 7.58
CA HIS A 4 -10.36 -0.51 6.18
C HIS A 4 -9.30 0.12 5.29
N ILE A 5 -8.58 -0.71 4.54
CA ILE A 5 -7.53 -0.30 3.63
C ILE A 5 -8.15 -0.15 2.24
N LEU A 6 -7.90 0.98 1.59
CA LEU A 6 -8.32 1.27 0.21
C LEU A 6 -7.07 1.39 -0.65
N ILE A 7 -6.98 0.63 -1.73
CA ILE A 7 -5.78 0.59 -2.57
C ILE A 7 -6.14 0.43 -4.05
N GLY A 8 -5.34 1.01 -4.93
CA GLY A 8 -5.47 0.84 -6.37
C GLY A 8 -4.90 -0.49 -6.86
N GLU A 9 -5.58 -1.14 -7.81
CA GLU A 9 -5.13 -2.40 -8.42
C GLU A 9 -3.80 -2.24 -9.15
N LEU A 10 -3.61 -1.11 -9.83
CA LEU A 10 -2.43 -0.80 -10.65
C LEU A 10 -1.36 -0.01 -9.88
N ASP A 11 -1.49 0.09 -8.56
CA ASP A 11 -0.51 0.79 -7.74
C ASP A 11 0.84 0.06 -7.80
N ASN A 12 1.81 0.65 -8.48
CA ASN A 12 3.17 0.14 -8.59
C ASN A 12 4.16 0.86 -7.65
N TRP A 13 3.68 1.79 -6.85
CA TRP A 13 4.42 2.42 -5.77
C TRP A 13 4.26 1.62 -4.46
N THR A 14 3.00 1.41 -4.06
CA THR A 14 2.62 0.57 -2.92
C THR A 14 1.69 -0.56 -3.39
N PRO A 15 2.23 -1.66 -3.93
CA PRO A 15 1.44 -2.71 -4.57
C PRO A 15 0.35 -3.31 -3.66
N ALA A 16 -0.77 -3.70 -4.26
CA ALA A 16 -1.91 -4.27 -3.52
C ALA A 16 -1.63 -5.69 -2.97
N GLU A 17 -0.79 -6.48 -3.64
CA GLU A 17 -0.55 -7.88 -3.29
C GLU A 17 -0.06 -8.11 -1.85
N PRO A 18 0.92 -7.37 -1.32
CA PRO A 18 1.34 -7.50 0.08
C PRO A 18 0.19 -7.25 1.07
N TRP A 19 -0.71 -6.31 0.76
CA TRP A 19 -1.86 -6.01 1.60
C TRP A 19 -2.91 -7.11 1.58
N VAL A 20 -3.15 -7.73 0.41
CA VAL A 20 -4.01 -8.92 0.30
C VAL A 20 -3.50 -10.04 1.19
N ASN A 21 -2.20 -10.33 1.12
CA ASN A 21 -1.58 -11.38 1.90
C ASN A 21 -1.61 -11.06 3.41
N PHE A 22 -1.34 -9.81 3.77
CA PHE A 22 -1.43 -9.35 5.15
C PHE A 22 -2.83 -9.52 5.73
N VAL A 23 -3.86 -9.00 5.04
CA VAL A 23 -5.25 -9.08 5.51
C VAL A 23 -5.71 -10.53 5.62
N LYS A 24 -5.38 -11.40 4.67
CA LYS A 24 -5.67 -12.84 4.76
C LYS A 24 -5.06 -13.48 6.02
N LYS A 25 -3.83 -13.09 6.38
CA LYS A 25 -3.12 -13.64 7.55
C LYS A 25 -3.77 -13.22 8.86
N ILE A 26 -4.22 -11.96 8.97
CA ILE A 26 -4.73 -11.39 10.23
C ILE A 26 -6.25 -11.42 10.38
N SER A 27 -7.01 -11.68 9.31
CA SER A 27 -8.48 -11.57 9.27
C SER A 27 -9.21 -12.41 10.33
N LYS A 28 -8.60 -13.49 10.80
CA LYS A 28 -9.19 -14.35 11.84
C LYS A 28 -9.22 -13.69 13.23
N ASN A 29 -8.30 -12.76 13.50
CA ASN A 29 -8.08 -12.19 14.83
C ASN A 29 -8.20 -10.65 14.86
N SER A 30 -8.54 -10.03 13.72
CA SER A 30 -8.60 -8.57 13.60
C SER A 30 -9.74 -8.10 12.70
N ASN A 31 -10.27 -6.91 13.01
CA ASN A 31 -11.29 -6.26 12.18
C ASN A 31 -10.63 -5.37 11.11
N VAL A 32 -9.79 -5.99 10.26
CA VAL A 32 -9.13 -5.32 9.14
C VAL A 32 -9.70 -5.83 7.82
N LYS A 33 -10.12 -4.93 6.96
CA LYS A 33 -10.67 -5.19 5.63
C LYS A 33 -9.86 -4.48 4.56
N LEU A 34 -9.97 -4.94 3.32
CA LEU A 34 -9.29 -4.37 2.16
C LEU A 34 -10.28 -4.24 1.01
N THR A 35 -10.26 -3.09 0.34
CA THR A 35 -10.93 -2.89 -0.96
C THR A 35 -9.88 -2.50 -1.99
N ILE A 36 -9.89 -3.23 -3.12
CA ILE A 36 -9.03 -2.95 -4.27
C ILE A 36 -9.89 -2.27 -5.33
N TYR A 37 -9.45 -1.10 -5.78
CA TYR A 37 -10.12 -0.34 -6.83
C TYR A 37 -9.54 -0.69 -8.19
N PRO A 38 -10.36 -1.19 -9.13
CA PRO A 38 -9.88 -1.61 -10.45
C PRO A 38 -9.36 -0.41 -11.26
N ASN A 39 -8.40 -0.66 -12.14
CA ASN A 39 -7.80 0.33 -13.03
C ASN A 39 -7.30 1.62 -12.33
N SER A 40 -6.88 1.51 -11.08
CA SER A 40 -6.51 2.64 -10.23
C SER A 40 -5.05 2.56 -9.84
N HIS A 41 -4.33 3.64 -10.08
CA HIS A 41 -2.92 3.81 -9.70
C HIS A 41 -2.77 4.37 -8.28
N HIS A 42 -1.54 4.66 -7.87
CA HIS A 42 -1.28 5.41 -6.64
C HIS A 42 -1.96 6.79 -6.71
N SER A 43 -2.51 7.28 -5.61
CA SER A 43 -3.27 8.54 -5.54
C SER A 43 -4.51 8.56 -6.45
N PHE A 44 -5.19 7.44 -6.62
CA PHE A 44 -6.39 7.33 -7.46
C PHE A 44 -7.56 8.23 -6.98
N ASP A 45 -7.48 8.70 -5.75
CA ASP A 45 -8.41 9.63 -5.13
C ASP A 45 -8.12 11.11 -5.47
N SER A 46 -7.05 11.40 -6.21
CA SER A 46 -6.75 12.75 -6.70
C SER A 46 -7.63 13.15 -7.88
N GLN A 47 -7.56 14.42 -8.27
CA GLN A 47 -8.20 14.95 -9.49
C GLN A 47 -7.21 15.07 -10.65
N GLU A 48 -5.92 14.83 -10.38
CA GLU A 48 -4.86 14.95 -11.37
C GLU A 48 -4.90 13.79 -12.37
N PRO A 49 -4.55 14.02 -13.61
CA PRO A 49 -4.44 12.95 -14.61
C PRO A 49 -3.38 11.93 -14.19
N VAL A 50 -3.48 10.72 -14.74
CA VAL A 50 -2.45 9.70 -14.53
C VAL A 50 -1.17 10.12 -15.24
N GLU A 51 -0.09 10.22 -14.49
CA GLU A 51 1.25 10.57 -14.96
C GLU A 51 2.28 9.51 -14.58
N PHE A 52 3.32 9.42 -15.40
CA PHE A 52 4.49 8.60 -15.10
C PHE A 52 5.58 9.43 -14.45
N ASN A 53 5.91 9.14 -13.20
CA ASN A 53 7.00 9.81 -12.48
C ASN A 53 8.29 8.98 -12.58
N GLU A 54 9.20 9.37 -13.46
CA GLU A 54 10.49 8.69 -13.68
C GLU A 54 11.39 8.67 -12.43
N LYS A 55 11.24 9.65 -11.53
CA LYS A 55 12.06 9.80 -10.32
C LYS A 55 11.47 9.03 -9.14
N GLY A 56 10.21 8.62 -9.22
CA GLY A 56 9.53 7.86 -8.16
C GLY A 56 10.18 6.49 -7.94
N TYR A 57 10.22 6.04 -6.70
CA TYR A 57 10.75 4.72 -6.35
C TYR A 57 9.63 3.68 -6.34
N SER A 58 9.79 2.60 -7.10
CA SER A 58 8.90 1.44 -7.04
C SER A 58 9.50 0.37 -6.13
N PHE A 59 8.76 -0.04 -5.12
CA PHE A 59 9.14 -1.10 -4.17
C PHE A 59 8.50 -2.45 -4.50
N LYS A 60 7.89 -2.57 -5.67
CA LYS A 60 7.14 -3.76 -6.09
C LYS A 60 7.93 -5.07 -5.94
N ASN A 61 9.24 -5.02 -6.15
CA ASN A 61 10.09 -6.20 -6.12
C ASN A 61 10.82 -6.38 -4.77
N CYS A 62 10.57 -5.52 -3.78
CA CYS A 62 11.35 -5.54 -2.54
C CYS A 62 10.93 -6.64 -1.57
N LEU A 63 9.71 -7.11 -1.60
CA LEU A 63 9.19 -8.24 -0.82
C LEU A 63 9.69 -8.27 0.64
N PHE A 64 9.70 -7.11 1.30
CA PHE A 64 10.13 -6.98 2.68
C PHE A 64 9.29 -7.85 3.61
N LYS A 65 9.90 -8.28 4.71
CA LYS A 65 9.24 -9.05 5.76
C LYS A 65 9.13 -8.22 7.02
N LEU A 66 8.17 -8.54 7.87
CA LEU A 66 8.07 -8.00 9.22
C LEU A 66 8.37 -9.13 10.20
N ASN A 67 9.22 -8.87 11.21
CA ASN A 67 9.40 -9.77 12.33
C ASN A 67 8.31 -9.54 13.40
N ASN A 68 8.36 -10.29 14.50
CA ASN A 68 7.37 -10.18 15.59
C ASN A 68 7.53 -8.88 16.40
N ASP A 69 8.70 -8.26 16.34
CA ASP A 69 9.03 -7.01 17.05
C ASP A 69 8.64 -5.77 16.23
N GLY A 70 8.17 -5.97 14.99
CA GLY A 70 7.75 -4.91 14.09
C GLY A 70 8.87 -4.35 13.21
N ASP A 71 10.08 -4.94 13.23
CA ASP A 71 11.16 -4.51 12.34
C ASP A 71 10.91 -4.95 10.90
N VAL A 72 11.26 -4.07 9.98
CA VAL A 72 11.30 -4.39 8.56
C VAL A 72 12.60 -5.11 8.23
N LEU A 73 12.48 -6.31 7.69
CA LEU A 73 13.61 -7.15 7.29
C LEU A 73 13.81 -7.13 5.78
N MET A 74 15.04 -7.13 5.32
CA MET A 74 15.36 -7.36 3.91
C MET A 74 14.83 -8.73 3.47
N ASN A 75 14.38 -8.84 2.23
CA ASN A 75 13.93 -10.12 1.69
C ASN A 75 15.05 -11.16 1.63
N TYR A 76 16.26 -10.72 1.35
CA TYR A 76 17.48 -11.54 1.41
C TYR A 76 18.16 -11.37 2.77
N LEU A 77 18.77 -12.41 3.27
CA LEU A 77 19.49 -12.50 4.56
C LEU A 77 18.62 -12.20 5.81
N ASN A 78 17.38 -11.76 5.66
CA ASN A 78 16.45 -11.38 6.76
C ASN A 78 17.09 -10.42 7.80
N LEU A 79 17.96 -9.52 7.34
CA LEU A 79 18.59 -8.52 8.20
C LEU A 79 17.64 -7.34 8.45
N PRO A 80 17.58 -6.79 9.68
CA PRO A 80 16.74 -5.64 9.98
C PRO A 80 17.24 -4.38 9.28
N MET A 81 16.30 -3.61 8.74
CA MET A 81 16.54 -2.35 8.04
C MET A 81 16.44 -1.16 9.01
N SER A 82 16.98 -1.31 10.22
CA SER A 82 16.83 -0.35 11.33
C SER A 82 17.73 0.90 11.22
N SER A 83 18.73 0.88 10.34
CA SER A 83 19.60 2.04 10.14
C SER A 83 19.58 2.53 8.69
N PRO A 84 19.92 3.81 8.40
CA PRO A 84 19.94 4.35 7.04
C PRO A 84 20.88 3.57 6.09
N ILE A 85 21.99 3.04 6.61
CA ILE A 85 22.93 2.23 5.82
C ILE A 85 22.27 0.90 5.44
N MET A 86 21.63 0.22 6.39
CA MET A 86 20.95 -1.04 6.15
C MET A 86 19.76 -0.86 5.21
N GLN A 87 19.04 0.25 5.30
CA GLN A 87 17.98 0.61 4.36
C GLN A 87 18.51 0.78 2.93
N LYS A 88 19.62 1.50 2.76
CA LYS A 88 20.29 1.63 1.44
C LYS A 88 20.67 0.28 0.87
N ILE A 89 21.27 -0.59 1.68
CA ILE A 89 21.64 -1.95 1.27
C ILE A 89 20.37 -2.74 0.89
N GLY A 90 19.31 -2.69 1.72
CA GLY A 90 18.05 -3.38 1.46
C GLY A 90 17.36 -2.95 0.18
N PHE A 91 17.48 -1.68 -0.20
CA PHE A 91 16.89 -1.14 -1.42
C PHE A 91 17.69 -1.43 -2.69
N LEU A 92 19.01 -1.63 -2.57
CA LEU A 92 19.97 -1.68 -3.68
C LEU A 92 19.60 -2.72 -4.75
N PHE A 93 18.99 -3.83 -4.35
CA PHE A 93 18.72 -4.96 -5.24
C PHE A 93 17.25 -5.09 -5.64
N CYS A 94 16.36 -4.26 -5.10
CA CYS A 94 14.92 -4.43 -5.34
C CYS A 94 14.18 -3.17 -5.77
N VAL A 95 14.72 -2.00 -5.45
CA VAL A 95 14.09 -0.72 -5.83
C VAL A 95 14.32 -0.43 -7.30
N ASN A 96 13.23 -0.17 -8.00
CA ASN A 96 13.24 0.36 -9.37
C ASN A 96 12.81 1.82 -9.37
N ARG A 97 13.04 2.51 -10.47
CA ARG A 97 12.53 3.85 -10.72
C ARG A 97 11.37 3.79 -11.71
N GLY A 98 10.50 4.77 -11.60
CA GLY A 98 9.33 4.91 -12.44
C GLY A 98 8.08 4.33 -11.80
N VAL A 99 7.14 5.21 -11.48
CA VAL A 99 5.84 4.86 -10.91
C VAL A 99 4.73 5.64 -11.63
N ASN A 100 3.56 5.04 -11.73
CA ASN A 100 2.37 5.73 -12.20
C ASN A 100 1.56 6.22 -11.00
N LEU A 101 1.10 7.45 -11.06
CA LEU A 101 0.22 8.04 -10.06
C LEU A 101 -0.80 8.95 -10.74
N GLY A 102 -1.96 9.08 -10.13
CA GLY A 102 -3.02 9.95 -10.64
C GLY A 102 -4.41 9.38 -10.43
N GLY A 103 -5.39 10.28 -10.62
CA GLY A 103 -6.79 10.05 -10.32
C GLY A 103 -7.48 9.02 -11.22
N ASN A 104 -8.45 8.36 -10.63
CA ASN A 104 -9.48 7.61 -11.33
C ASN A 104 -10.85 8.12 -10.82
N PRO A 105 -11.61 8.86 -11.64
CA PRO A 105 -12.86 9.51 -11.20
C PRO A 105 -13.85 8.55 -10.57
N ASP A 106 -14.08 7.38 -11.17
CA ASP A 106 -15.03 6.39 -10.67
C ASP A 106 -14.59 5.79 -9.32
N SER A 107 -13.31 5.44 -9.22
CA SER A 107 -12.74 4.88 -7.99
C SER A 107 -12.68 5.91 -6.89
N ARG A 108 -12.37 7.17 -7.23
CA ARG A 108 -12.39 8.30 -6.31
C ARG A 108 -13.77 8.49 -5.71
N GLU A 109 -14.81 8.59 -6.52
CA GLU A 109 -16.19 8.76 -6.04
C GLU A 109 -16.59 7.63 -5.08
N LYS A 110 -16.37 6.38 -5.50
CA LYS A 110 -16.66 5.20 -4.68
C LYS A 110 -15.88 5.19 -3.37
N ALA A 111 -14.60 5.56 -3.39
CA ALA A 111 -13.76 5.61 -2.19
C ALA A 111 -14.24 6.68 -1.22
N PHE A 112 -14.61 7.87 -1.69
CA PHE A 112 -15.14 8.94 -0.83
C PHE A 112 -16.51 8.57 -0.23
N LEU A 113 -17.42 8.00 -1.01
CA LEU A 113 -18.73 7.55 -0.52
C LEU A 113 -18.53 6.45 0.54
N PHE A 114 -17.67 5.49 0.26
CA PHE A 114 -17.35 4.43 1.22
C PHE A 114 -16.73 4.99 2.51
N SER A 115 -15.73 5.85 2.41
CA SER A 115 -15.03 6.43 3.57
C SER A 115 -15.98 7.23 4.44
N ARG A 116 -16.89 8.00 3.83
CA ARG A 116 -17.93 8.73 4.57
C ARG A 116 -18.84 7.77 5.35
N SER A 117 -19.36 6.72 4.71
CA SER A 117 -20.23 5.74 5.36
C SER A 117 -19.49 5.02 6.49
N PHE A 118 -18.28 4.57 6.23
CA PHE A 118 -17.44 3.91 7.22
C PHE A 118 -17.17 4.77 8.46
N MET A 119 -16.85 6.05 8.28
CA MET A 119 -16.66 6.97 9.40
C MET A 119 -17.96 7.21 10.17
N LEU A 120 -19.08 7.40 9.50
CA LEU A 120 -20.38 7.59 10.16
C LEU A 120 -20.79 6.38 11.01
N GLU A 121 -20.51 5.16 10.54
CA GLU A 121 -20.80 3.93 11.27
C GLU A 121 -19.86 3.69 12.47
N THR A 122 -18.61 4.12 12.36
CA THR A 122 -17.59 3.86 13.38
C THR A 122 -17.51 4.94 14.45
N ILE A 123 -17.81 6.20 14.13
CA ILE A 123 -17.71 7.34 15.07
C ILE A 123 -18.99 7.49 15.92
N LYS A 124 -20.14 7.03 15.42
CA LYS A 124 -21.41 7.10 16.16
C LYS A 124 -21.56 6.09 17.29
N LYS A 125 -20.55 5.29 17.56
CA LYS A 125 -20.46 4.39 18.71
C LYS A 125 -19.57 4.99 19.77
#